data_23e7258d9005833520acb46838fa218c
#
_entry.id   23e7258d9005833520acb46838fa218c
#
_cell.length_a   1.000
_cell.length_b   1.000
_cell.length_c   1.000
_cell.angle_alpha   90.00
_cell.angle_beta   90.00
_cell.angle_gamma   90.00
#
_symmetry.space_group_name_H-M   'P 1'
#
loop_
_entity.id
_entity.type
_entity.pdbx_description
1 polymer ?
#
loop_
_entity_poly.entity_id
_entity_poly.type
_entity_poly.pdbx_seq_one_letter_code
_entity_poly.pdbx_strand_id
1 'polypeptide(L)'
;MMRIAVASEGLDVSNHFGCCTNFNYYKVIDNQLVDSRNLPSHGHLCGSQANFLRQIEVRVLLCGTISQNDIESMNKAGITVVSGASGNALQAVEEYLQGNAEQLVVHN
;
A
#
# COMPACT_ATOMS: atom_id res chain seq x y z
N MET A 1 11.20 -10.43 -3.97
CA MET A 1 11.21 -9.09 -3.36
C MET A 1 9.90 -8.38 -3.63
N MET A 2 9.35 -7.74 -2.61
CA MET A 2 8.07 -7.05 -2.73
C MET A 2 8.20 -5.65 -2.13
N ARG A 3 7.57 -4.67 -2.77
CA ARG A 3 7.50 -3.31 -2.24
C ARG A 3 6.05 -2.96 -1.98
N ILE A 4 5.76 -2.57 -0.74
CA ILE A 4 4.41 -2.29 -0.28
C ILE A 4 4.34 -0.83 0.17
N ALA A 5 3.30 -0.14 -0.24
CA ALA A 5 3.01 1.20 0.26
C ALA A 5 1.72 1.18 1.05
N VAL A 6 1.67 1.96 2.12
CA VAL A 6 0.46 2.15 2.92
C VAL A 6 0.08 3.62 2.84
N ALA A 7 -1.12 3.90 2.33
CA ALA A 7 -1.65 5.26 2.32
C ALA A 7 -1.95 5.65 3.77
N SER A 8 -1.28 6.67 4.27
CA SER A 8 -1.20 6.91 5.71
C SER A 8 -1.42 8.36 6.08
N GLU A 9 -1.68 8.56 7.36
CA GLU A 9 -1.56 9.83 8.06
C GLU A 9 -0.58 9.59 9.19
N GLY A 10 0.67 10.03 9.01
CA GLY A 10 1.73 9.68 9.94
C GLY A 10 2.06 8.20 9.88
N LEU A 11 1.94 7.51 10.99
CA LEU A 11 2.22 6.08 11.11
C LEU A 11 0.96 5.21 11.06
N ASP A 12 -0.21 5.82 10.87
CA ASP A 12 -1.48 5.10 10.83
C ASP A 12 -2.04 5.07 9.41
N VAL A 13 -2.79 4.02 9.10
CA VAL A 13 -3.48 3.92 7.83
C VAL A 13 -4.50 5.06 7.71
N SER A 14 -4.46 5.78 6.59
CA SER A 14 -5.46 6.82 6.32
C SER A 14 -6.81 6.17 6.03
N ASN A 15 -7.88 6.77 6.56
CA ASN A 15 -9.23 6.30 6.30
C ASN A 15 -9.64 6.46 4.84
N HIS A 16 -9.05 7.43 4.15
CA HIS A 16 -9.40 7.74 2.76
C HIS A 16 -8.14 7.91 1.93
N PHE A 17 -7.99 7.11 0.90
CA PHE A 17 -6.82 7.18 0.04
C PHE A 17 -6.60 8.59 -0.54
N GLY A 18 -7.68 9.23 -0.99
CA GLY A 18 -7.60 10.56 -1.59
C GLY A 18 -7.15 11.66 -0.65
N CYS A 19 -7.17 11.43 0.65
CA CYS A 19 -6.81 12.40 1.68
C CYS A 19 -5.53 12.01 2.43
N CYS A 20 -4.81 11.00 1.98
CA CYS A 20 -3.62 10.58 2.70
C CYS A 20 -2.53 11.64 2.61
N THR A 21 -1.78 11.81 3.71
CA THR A 21 -0.71 12.80 3.79
C THR A 21 0.65 12.25 3.43
N ASN A 22 0.81 10.94 3.53
CA ASN A 22 2.08 10.29 3.27
C ASN A 22 1.86 8.83 2.93
N PHE A 23 2.89 8.22 2.38
CA PHE A 23 2.93 6.77 2.19
C PHE A 23 4.04 6.20 3.06
N ASN A 24 3.71 5.20 3.86
CA ASN A 24 4.73 4.40 4.52
C ASN A 24 5.13 3.29 3.55
N TYR A 25 6.38 3.27 3.17
CA TYR A 25 6.93 2.36 2.17
C TYR A 25 7.74 1.28 2.87
N TYR A 26 7.53 0.03 2.45
CA TYR A 26 8.23 -1.11 3.02
C TYR A 26 8.77 -2.00 1.92
N LYS A 27 10.02 -2.39 2.07
CA LYS A 27 10.64 -3.37 1.19
C LYS A 27 10.69 -4.71 1.92
N VAL A 28 10.23 -5.76 1.27
CA VAL A 28 10.09 -7.08 1.86
C VAL A 28 10.85 -8.08 1.04
N ILE A 29 11.70 -8.87 1.68
CA ILE A 29 12.44 -9.98 1.06
C ILE A 29 12.22 -11.21 1.92
N ASP A 30 11.80 -12.31 1.29
CA ASP A 30 11.52 -13.58 1.99
C ASP A 30 10.58 -13.39 3.18
N ASN A 31 9.55 -12.59 2.98
CA ASN A 31 8.52 -12.30 3.97
C ASN A 31 9.02 -11.53 5.18
N GLN A 32 10.18 -10.88 5.07
CA GLN A 32 10.78 -10.07 6.13
C GLN A 32 10.97 -8.65 5.67
N LEU A 33 10.65 -7.70 6.56
CA LEU A 33 10.86 -6.28 6.30
C LEU A 33 12.34 -5.97 6.37
N VAL A 34 12.89 -5.44 5.28
CA VAL A 34 14.33 -5.12 5.20
C VAL A 34 14.58 -3.62 5.06
N ASP A 35 13.55 -2.82 4.74
CA ASP A 35 13.67 -1.37 4.65
C ASP A 35 12.31 -0.75 4.88
N SER A 36 12.30 0.46 5.45
CA SER A 36 11.07 1.22 5.62
C SER A 36 11.37 2.70 5.41
N ARG A 37 10.44 3.41 4.77
CA ARG A 37 10.57 4.84 4.50
C ARG A 37 9.22 5.51 4.62
N ASN A 38 9.24 6.79 4.98
CA ASN A 38 8.05 7.62 4.98
C ASN A 38 8.17 8.59 3.81
N LEU A 39 7.24 8.49 2.87
CA LEU A 39 7.26 9.29 1.64
C LEU A 39 6.06 10.24 1.65
N PRO A 40 6.30 11.56 1.71
CA PRO A 40 5.19 12.52 1.66
C PRO A 40 4.40 12.37 0.35
N SER A 41 3.08 12.53 0.44
CA SER A 41 2.24 12.47 -0.76
C SER A 41 2.36 13.74 -1.60
N HIS A 42 2.81 14.84 -1.01
CA HIS A 42 2.99 16.15 -1.67
C HIS A 42 1.77 16.66 -2.41
N GLY A 43 0.58 16.26 -1.96
CA GLY A 43 -0.64 16.72 -2.59
C GLY A 43 -0.81 16.27 -4.03
N HIS A 44 -0.27 15.13 -4.38
CA HIS A 44 -0.45 14.58 -5.73
C HIS A 44 -1.93 14.47 -6.07
N LEU A 45 -2.27 14.90 -7.27
CA LEU A 45 -3.62 14.80 -7.77
C LEU A 45 -3.98 13.35 -8.07
N CYS A 46 -5.29 13.06 -8.08
CA CYS A 46 -5.78 11.73 -8.45
C CYS A 46 -5.15 11.30 -9.78
N GLY A 47 -4.66 10.08 -9.84
CA GLY A 47 -4.00 9.54 -11.01
C GLY A 47 -2.49 9.70 -11.00
N SER A 48 -1.97 10.79 -10.48
CA SER A 48 -0.52 10.98 -10.40
C SER A 48 0.11 10.12 -9.30
N GLN A 49 -0.68 9.74 -8.30
CA GLN A 49 -0.20 8.87 -7.24
C GLN A 49 0.15 7.47 -7.76
N ALA A 50 -0.63 6.96 -8.71
CA ALA A 50 -0.31 5.67 -9.32
C ALA A 50 1.03 5.71 -10.05
N ASN A 51 1.29 6.78 -10.79
CA ASN A 51 2.58 6.96 -11.46
C ASN A 51 3.73 7.06 -10.46
N PHE A 52 3.53 7.82 -9.38
CA PHE A 52 4.55 7.95 -8.36
C PHE A 52 4.91 6.60 -7.75
N LEU A 53 3.90 5.83 -7.34
CA LEU A 53 4.13 4.52 -6.73
C LEU A 53 4.74 3.53 -7.72
N ARG A 54 4.34 3.61 -8.98
CA ARG A 54 4.91 2.77 -10.03
C ARG A 54 6.39 3.06 -10.23
N GLN A 55 6.79 4.34 -10.20
CA GLN A 55 8.17 4.74 -10.39
C GLN A 55 9.09 4.21 -9.29
N ILE A 56 8.58 4.08 -8.07
CA ILE A 56 9.34 3.51 -6.97
C ILE A 56 9.11 2.00 -6.84
N GLU A 57 8.49 1.41 -7.84
CA GLU A 57 8.31 -0.04 -7.99
C GLU A 57 7.45 -0.68 -6.90
N VAL A 58 6.51 0.07 -6.36
CA VAL A 58 5.51 -0.48 -5.45
C VAL A 58 4.60 -1.44 -6.21
N ARG A 59 4.31 -2.58 -5.63
CA ARG A 59 3.43 -3.60 -6.22
C ARG A 59 2.14 -3.79 -5.45
N VAL A 60 2.10 -3.39 -4.19
CA VAL A 60 0.94 -3.54 -3.33
C VAL A 60 0.69 -2.23 -2.60
N LEU A 61 -0.56 -1.78 -2.61
CA LEU A 61 -1.01 -0.61 -1.87
C LEU A 61 -2.04 -1.05 -0.84
N LEU A 62 -1.75 -0.78 0.43
CA LEU A 62 -2.73 -0.95 1.51
C LEU A 62 -3.36 0.41 1.81
N CYS A 63 -4.67 0.45 1.99
CA CYS A 63 -5.38 1.70 2.24
C CYS A 63 -6.71 1.44 2.94
N GLY A 64 -7.32 2.50 3.45
CA GLY A 64 -8.68 2.45 3.97
C GLY A 64 -9.69 2.41 2.84
N THR A 65 -10.51 3.46 2.71
CA THR A 65 -11.43 3.55 1.56
C THR A 65 -10.72 4.14 0.35
N ILE A 66 -11.12 3.72 -0.83
CA ILE A 66 -10.52 4.16 -2.08
C ILE A 66 -11.59 4.12 -3.16
N SER A 67 -11.57 5.11 -4.08
CA SER A 67 -12.54 5.16 -5.16
C SER A 67 -12.24 4.11 -6.22
N GLN A 68 -13.29 3.74 -6.98
CA GLN A 68 -13.13 2.79 -8.08
C GLN A 68 -12.16 3.31 -9.13
N ASN A 69 -12.20 4.61 -9.43
CA ASN A 69 -11.27 5.20 -10.39
C ASN A 69 -9.82 5.06 -9.95
N ASP A 70 -9.55 5.24 -8.66
CA ASP A 70 -8.20 5.10 -8.14
C ASP A 70 -7.75 3.63 -8.16
N ILE A 71 -8.66 2.70 -7.86
CA ILE A 71 -8.35 1.27 -7.96
C ILE A 71 -7.96 0.92 -9.39
N GLU A 72 -8.71 1.40 -10.37
CA GLU A 72 -8.42 1.14 -11.77
C GLU A 72 -7.09 1.73 -12.21
N SER A 73 -6.78 2.95 -11.75
CA SER A 73 -5.49 3.58 -12.03
C SER A 73 -4.33 2.76 -11.47
N MET A 74 -4.49 2.28 -10.25
CA MET A 74 -3.46 1.45 -9.61
C MET A 74 -3.28 0.13 -10.36
N ASN A 75 -4.38 -0.53 -10.72
CA ASN A 75 -4.32 -1.79 -11.45
C ASN A 75 -3.65 -1.64 -12.81
N LYS A 76 -3.91 -0.53 -13.51
CA LYS A 76 -3.24 -0.25 -14.77
C LYS A 76 -1.74 -0.05 -14.59
N ALA A 77 -1.33 0.45 -13.43
CA ALA A 77 0.08 0.63 -13.11
C ALA A 77 0.75 -0.64 -12.59
N GLY A 78 0.01 -1.74 -12.50
CA GLY A 78 0.53 -3.01 -12.01
C GLY A 78 0.54 -3.11 -10.49
N ILE A 79 -0.26 -2.31 -9.81
CA ILE A 79 -0.31 -2.26 -8.35
C ILE A 79 -1.60 -2.94 -7.87
N THR A 80 -1.45 -3.92 -6.98
CA THR A 80 -2.58 -4.57 -6.32
C THR A 80 -3.05 -3.71 -5.16
N VAL A 81 -4.35 -3.43 -5.10
CA VAL A 81 -4.92 -2.61 -4.04
C VAL A 81 -5.60 -3.50 -3.01
N VAL A 82 -5.26 -3.28 -1.75
CA VAL A 82 -5.91 -3.94 -0.61
C VAL A 82 -6.59 -2.84 0.22
N SER A 83 -7.91 -2.74 0.10
CA SER A 83 -8.69 -1.73 0.82
C SER A 83 -9.20 -2.28 2.14
N GLY A 84 -9.71 -1.39 2.97
CA GLY A 84 -10.27 -1.78 4.27
C GLY A 84 -9.23 -1.96 5.37
N ALA A 85 -7.99 -1.56 5.13
CA ALA A 85 -6.97 -1.58 6.16
C ALA A 85 -7.21 -0.47 7.17
N SER A 86 -6.78 -0.66 8.41
CA SER A 86 -6.94 0.31 9.46
C SER A 86 -5.86 0.12 10.53
N GLY A 87 -5.73 1.11 11.41
CA GLY A 87 -4.80 1.06 12.52
C GLY A 87 -3.38 1.43 12.09
N ASN A 88 -2.39 0.85 12.75
CA ASN A 88 -0.98 1.15 12.50
C ASN A 88 -0.53 0.58 11.16
N ALA A 89 0.21 1.39 10.39
CA ALA A 89 0.64 1.00 9.05
C ALA A 89 1.54 -0.23 9.05
N LEU A 90 2.51 -0.29 9.96
CA LEU A 90 3.41 -1.43 10.05
C LEU A 90 2.64 -2.70 10.38
N GLN A 91 1.72 -2.62 11.33
CA GLN A 91 0.88 -3.75 11.70
C GLN A 91 0.03 -4.22 10.53
N ALA A 92 -0.51 -3.29 9.75
CA ALA A 92 -1.30 -3.65 8.57
C ALA A 92 -0.47 -4.42 7.55
N VAL A 93 0.79 -4.02 7.36
CA VAL A 93 1.71 -4.74 6.46
C VAL A 93 1.99 -6.14 6.99
N GLU A 94 2.26 -6.27 8.29
CA GLU A 94 2.53 -7.57 8.89
C GLU A 94 1.34 -8.50 8.76
N GLU A 95 0.14 -8.00 9.00
CA GLU A 95 -1.10 -8.78 8.83
C GLU A 95 -1.31 -9.19 7.38
N TYR A 96 -1.02 -8.29 6.45
CA TYR A 96 -1.14 -8.60 5.04
C TYR A 96 -0.19 -9.73 4.63
N LEU A 97 1.05 -9.66 5.06
CA LEU A 97 2.04 -10.69 4.74
C LEU A 97 1.63 -12.04 5.32
N GLN A 98 1.13 -12.05 6.53
CA GLN A 98 0.67 -13.24 7.20
C GLN A 98 -0.58 -13.82 6.53
N GLY A 99 -1.56 -12.98 6.27
CA GLY A 99 -2.79 -13.39 5.61
C GLY A 99 -2.57 -13.86 4.18
N ASN A 100 -1.66 -13.22 3.47
CA ASN A 100 -1.31 -13.63 2.11
C ASN A 100 -0.69 -15.03 2.09
N ALA A 101 0.18 -15.32 3.06
CA ALA A 101 0.77 -16.65 3.19
C ALA A 101 -0.30 -17.69 3.53
N GLU A 102 -1.21 -17.36 4.42
CA GLU A 102 -2.32 -18.23 4.78
C GLU A 102 -3.23 -18.50 3.58
N GLN A 103 -3.53 -17.49 2.80
CA GLN A 103 -4.35 -17.63 1.60
C GLN A 103 -3.71 -18.56 0.58
N LEU A 104 -2.40 -18.47 0.40
CA LEU A 104 -1.68 -19.36 -0.50
C LEU A 104 -1.81 -20.83 -0.06
N VAL A 105 -1.77 -21.07 1.24
CA VAL A 105 -1.93 -22.40 1.79
C VAL A 105 -3.37 -22.90 1.64
N VAL A 106 -4.35 -22.05 1.91
CA VAL A 106 -5.77 -22.41 1.90
C VAL A 106 -6.26 -22.66 0.48
N HIS A 107 -5.80 -21.90 -0.49
CA HIS A 107 -6.29 -21.96 -1.87
C HIS A 107 -5.56 -23.00 -2.71
N ASN A 108 -4.55 -23.58 -2.19
CA ASN A 108 -3.84 -24.65 -2.86
C ASN A 108 -4.32 -26.02 -2.38
#